data_0f687f6d1433f3851af1b9cf121ceb5a
#
_entry.id   0f687f6d1433f3851af1b9cf121ceb5a
#
_cell.length_a   1.000
_cell.length_b   1.000
_cell.length_c   1.000
_cell.angle_alpha   90.00
_cell.angle_beta   90.00
_cell.angle_gamma   90.00
#
_symmetry.space_group_name_H-M   'P 1'
#
loop_
_entity.id
_entity.type
_entity.pdbx_description
1 polymer ?
#
loop_
_entity_poly.entity_id
_entity_poly.type
_entity_poly.pdbx_seq_one_letter_code
_entity_poly.pdbx_strand_id
1 'polypeptide(L)'
;LKLTPEQSYNVAKMKDLAAADANGDGMVDLLSEMTFAHAYYASAFDKGGKTNYLATITKAFVDGRQLIADANGEALSDAERGKLVNLAGVICSNWEKVIAEAVFKYAGSVYNDITKLEELVASNSDTKKAFRTYAKHWGELKGFAMSLQTGKYNLGETATKLNRMIG
;
A
#
# COMPACT_ATOMS: atom_id res chain seq x y z
N LEU A 1 -4.63 -21.78 6.56
CA LEU A 1 -4.16 -21.10 5.35
C LEU A 1 -2.65 -20.94 5.39
N LYS A 2 -1.96 -21.35 4.33
CA LYS A 2 -0.52 -21.11 4.15
C LYS A 2 -0.37 -19.88 3.30
N LEU A 3 0.14 -18.80 3.88
CA LEU A 3 0.53 -17.61 3.14
C LEU A 3 1.94 -17.77 2.61
N THR A 4 2.17 -17.50 1.34
CA THR A 4 3.52 -17.48 0.76
C THR A 4 4.22 -16.15 1.07
N PRO A 5 5.55 -16.03 0.84
CA PRO A 5 6.25 -14.75 0.98
C PRO A 5 5.71 -13.63 0.06
N GLU A 6 5.11 -14.00 -1.07
CA GLU A 6 4.49 -13.04 -1.98
C GLU A 6 3.09 -12.62 -1.55
N GLN A 7 2.55 -13.29 -0.56
CA GLN A 7 1.22 -13.02 -0.03
C GLN A 7 1.31 -12.17 1.23
N SER A 8 0.27 -11.41 1.44
CA SER A 8 0.04 -10.68 2.67
C SER A 8 -1.37 -11.02 3.15
N TYR A 9 -1.72 -10.54 4.30
CA TYR A 9 -3.07 -10.70 4.83
C TYR A 9 -3.59 -9.37 5.32
N ASN A 10 -4.86 -9.17 5.10
CA ASN A 10 -5.58 -8.05 5.65
C ASN A 10 -5.89 -8.34 7.13
N VAL A 11 -5.37 -7.52 8.03
CA VAL A 11 -5.58 -7.70 9.48
C VAL A 11 -7.08 -7.68 9.84
N ALA A 12 -7.87 -6.88 9.15
CA ALA A 12 -9.32 -6.87 9.36
C ALA A 12 -10.01 -8.16 8.92
N LYS A 13 -9.43 -8.90 7.98
CA LYS A 13 -9.92 -10.19 7.48
C LYS A 13 -9.21 -11.40 8.12
N MET A 14 -8.24 -11.21 8.98
CA MET A 14 -7.55 -12.33 9.65
C MET A 14 -8.49 -13.25 10.45
N LYS A 15 -9.64 -12.74 10.88
CA LYS A 15 -10.67 -13.53 11.57
C LYS A 15 -11.46 -14.41 10.62
N ASP A 16 -11.43 -14.12 9.33
CA ASP A 16 -12.11 -14.86 8.29
C ASP A 16 -11.20 -14.95 7.05
N LEU A 17 -10.21 -15.85 7.14
CA LEU A 17 -9.27 -16.10 6.06
C LEU A 17 -9.96 -16.70 4.83
N ALA A 18 -11.05 -17.45 5.03
CA ALA A 18 -11.83 -17.99 3.91
C ALA A 18 -12.50 -16.87 3.09
N ALA A 19 -12.89 -15.76 3.74
CA ALA A 19 -13.41 -14.59 3.02
C ALA A 19 -12.32 -13.80 2.27
N ALA A 20 -11.06 -13.94 2.65
CA ALA A 20 -9.93 -13.32 1.95
C ALA A 20 -9.43 -14.17 0.78
N ASP A 21 -9.61 -15.49 0.84
CA ASP A 21 -9.34 -16.46 -0.21
C ASP A 21 -10.59 -16.57 -1.11
N ALA A 22 -10.69 -15.66 -2.06
CA ALA A 22 -11.88 -15.54 -2.90
C ALA A 22 -11.98 -16.63 -3.96
N ASN A 23 -10.86 -17.23 -4.36
CA ASN A 23 -10.80 -18.29 -5.36
C ASN A 23 -10.81 -19.70 -4.75
N GLY A 24 -10.66 -19.83 -3.42
CA GLY A 24 -10.73 -21.10 -2.69
C GLY A 24 -9.51 -22.01 -2.85
N ASP A 25 -8.37 -21.48 -3.26
CA ASP A 25 -7.13 -22.27 -3.45
C ASP A 25 -6.34 -22.49 -2.15
N GLY A 26 -6.82 -21.97 -1.03
CA GLY A 26 -6.18 -22.06 0.29
C GLY A 26 -5.09 -21.02 0.52
N MET A 27 -4.94 -20.06 -0.37
CA MET A 27 -3.94 -19.00 -0.32
C MET A 27 -4.62 -17.65 -0.55
N VAL A 28 -3.98 -16.56 -0.14
CA VAL A 28 -4.47 -15.20 -0.40
C VAL A 28 -3.49 -14.50 -1.33
N ASP A 29 -3.89 -14.29 -2.58
CA ASP A 29 -3.10 -13.59 -3.59
C ASP A 29 -3.22 -12.07 -3.39
N LEU A 30 -2.07 -11.39 -3.28
CA LEU A 30 -2.00 -9.94 -3.03
C LEU A 30 -2.53 -9.09 -4.17
N LEU A 31 -2.65 -9.65 -5.36
CA LEU A 31 -3.06 -8.90 -6.55
C LEU A 31 -4.50 -9.13 -6.94
N SER A 32 -5.01 -10.33 -6.71
CA SER A 32 -6.36 -10.73 -7.11
C SER A 32 -7.33 -10.78 -5.92
N GLU A 33 -6.82 -11.01 -4.72
CA GLU A 33 -7.62 -11.15 -3.52
C GLU A 33 -7.34 -10.00 -2.57
N MET A 34 -8.30 -9.11 -2.44
CA MET A 34 -8.20 -7.87 -1.68
C MET A 34 -7.74 -8.10 -0.25
N THR A 35 -6.55 -7.64 0.07
CA THR A 35 -5.95 -7.73 1.38
C THR A 35 -5.59 -6.35 1.92
N PHE A 36 -4.41 -6.19 2.45
CA PHE A 36 -3.91 -4.94 3.00
C PHE A 36 -3.35 -4.04 1.89
N ALA A 37 -3.84 -2.80 1.79
CA ALA A 37 -3.52 -1.91 0.68
C ALA A 37 -2.01 -1.70 0.46
N HIS A 38 -1.22 -1.57 1.53
CA HIS A 38 0.24 -1.41 1.42
C HIS A 38 0.89 -2.64 0.76
N ALA A 39 0.46 -3.84 1.12
CA ALA A 39 1.00 -5.09 0.57
C ALA A 39 0.57 -5.27 -0.89
N TYR A 40 -0.70 -4.97 -1.21
CA TYR A 40 -1.21 -5.00 -2.58
C TYR A 40 -0.41 -4.07 -3.49
N TYR A 41 -0.24 -2.80 -3.10
CA TYR A 41 0.48 -1.83 -3.93
C TYR A 41 1.98 -2.10 -3.96
N ALA A 42 2.60 -2.58 -2.86
CA ALA A 42 4.00 -3.01 -2.88
C ALA A 42 4.22 -4.10 -3.96
N SER A 43 3.39 -5.14 -3.94
CA SER A 43 3.44 -6.20 -4.96
C SER A 43 3.19 -5.67 -6.38
N ALA A 44 2.20 -4.79 -6.55
CA ALA A 44 1.86 -4.22 -7.85
C ALA A 44 2.98 -3.36 -8.45
N PHE A 45 3.67 -2.56 -7.63
CA PHE A 45 4.79 -1.73 -8.08
C PHE A 45 6.04 -2.58 -8.37
N ASP A 46 6.31 -3.59 -7.55
CA ASP A 46 7.46 -4.48 -7.74
C ASP A 46 7.38 -5.30 -9.03
N LYS A 47 6.18 -5.59 -9.54
CA LYS A 47 6.00 -6.26 -10.85
C LYS A 47 6.70 -5.53 -12.01
N GLY A 48 6.85 -4.23 -11.94
CA GLY A 48 7.56 -3.45 -12.94
C GLY A 48 9.09 -3.58 -12.90
N GLY A 49 9.63 -4.29 -11.91
CA GLY A 49 11.07 -4.52 -11.74
C GLY A 49 11.88 -3.27 -11.37
N LYS A 50 11.21 -2.15 -11.05
CA LYS A 50 11.85 -0.88 -10.68
C LYS A 50 11.96 -0.68 -9.17
N THR A 51 11.16 -1.41 -8.42
CA THR A 51 11.09 -1.36 -6.96
C THR A 51 11.23 -2.75 -6.38
N ASN A 52 11.47 -2.84 -5.08
CA ASN A 52 11.59 -4.11 -4.34
C ASN A 52 10.99 -3.94 -2.94
N TYR A 53 9.82 -3.31 -2.86
CA TYR A 53 9.18 -2.98 -1.59
C TYR A 53 8.73 -4.22 -0.83
N LEU A 54 8.00 -5.12 -1.50
CA LEU A 54 7.42 -6.29 -0.84
C LEU A 54 8.50 -7.21 -0.26
N ALA A 55 9.52 -7.54 -1.05
CA ALA A 55 10.61 -8.39 -0.59
C ALA A 55 11.40 -7.74 0.55
N THR A 56 11.68 -6.42 0.47
CA THR A 56 12.37 -5.67 1.52
C THR A 56 11.57 -5.67 2.83
N ILE A 57 10.27 -5.39 2.77
CA ILE A 57 9.39 -5.39 3.93
C ILE A 57 9.26 -6.79 4.53
N THR A 58 9.03 -7.81 3.69
CA THR A 58 8.92 -9.20 4.12
C THR A 58 10.19 -9.67 4.82
N LYS A 59 11.36 -9.37 4.23
CA LYS A 59 12.64 -9.70 4.85
C LYS A 59 12.80 -9.04 6.23
N ALA A 60 12.46 -7.77 6.36
CA ALA A 60 12.56 -7.07 7.64
C ALA A 60 11.64 -7.67 8.70
N PHE A 61 10.42 -8.11 8.34
CA PHE A 61 9.54 -8.85 9.26
C PHE A 61 10.11 -10.20 9.66
N VAL A 62 10.64 -10.96 8.70
CA VAL A 62 11.22 -12.28 8.96
C VAL A 62 12.46 -12.16 9.86
N ASP A 63 13.36 -11.24 9.55
CA ASP A 63 14.57 -11.00 10.35
C ASP A 63 14.21 -10.57 11.78
N GLY A 64 13.23 -9.68 11.94
CA GLY A 64 12.77 -9.24 13.26
C GLY A 64 12.13 -10.36 14.06
N ARG A 65 11.30 -11.20 13.42
CA ARG A 65 10.71 -12.37 14.05
C ARG A 65 11.78 -13.38 14.46
N GLN A 66 12.78 -13.62 13.63
CA GLN A 66 13.87 -14.53 13.93
C GLN A 66 14.67 -14.05 15.14
N LEU A 67 15.02 -12.78 15.20
CA LEU A 67 15.73 -12.19 16.33
C LEU A 67 14.97 -12.34 17.65
N ILE A 68 13.64 -12.22 17.64
CA ILE A 68 12.80 -12.44 18.81
C ILE A 68 12.75 -13.93 19.18
N ALA A 69 12.65 -14.81 18.19
CA ALA A 69 12.63 -16.26 18.40
C ALA A 69 13.96 -16.77 18.99
N ASP A 70 15.08 -16.23 18.52
CA ASP A 70 16.42 -16.61 19.00
C ASP A 70 16.65 -16.23 20.47
N ALA A 71 15.96 -15.20 20.97
CA ALA A 71 15.99 -14.83 22.39
C ALA A 71 15.32 -15.88 23.31
N ASN A 72 14.54 -16.81 22.75
CA ASN A 72 13.96 -17.96 23.45
C ASN A 72 13.26 -17.60 24.78
N GLY A 73 12.54 -16.47 24.79
CA GLY A 73 11.84 -15.98 26.00
C GLY A 73 12.67 -15.08 26.92
N GLU A 74 13.95 -14.94 26.67
CA GLU A 74 14.81 -14.02 27.41
C GLU A 74 14.63 -12.57 26.97
N ALA A 75 14.99 -11.63 27.83
CA ALA A 75 14.95 -10.22 27.50
C ALA A 75 16.02 -9.87 26.45
N LEU A 76 15.60 -9.16 25.41
CA LEU A 76 16.53 -8.67 24.38
C LEU A 76 17.55 -7.69 24.96
N SER A 77 18.80 -7.84 24.57
CA SER A 77 19.86 -6.85 24.84
C SER A 77 19.56 -5.51 24.15
N ASP A 78 20.25 -4.44 24.55
CA ASP A 78 20.13 -3.13 23.91
C ASP A 78 20.51 -3.15 22.43
N ALA A 79 21.51 -3.95 22.08
CA ALA A 79 21.93 -4.13 20.69
C ALA A 79 20.84 -4.82 19.85
N GLU A 80 20.16 -5.82 20.38
CA GLU A 80 19.07 -6.53 19.72
C GLU A 80 17.82 -5.65 19.58
N ARG A 81 17.48 -4.90 20.64
CA ARG A 81 16.43 -3.88 20.57
C ARG A 81 16.73 -2.84 19.50
N GLY A 82 17.97 -2.36 19.42
CA GLY A 82 18.42 -1.46 18.36
C GLY A 82 18.23 -2.03 16.96
N LYS A 83 18.55 -3.32 16.75
CA LYS A 83 18.27 -3.99 15.47
C LYS A 83 16.79 -4.06 15.14
N LEU A 84 15.92 -4.39 16.13
CA LEU A 84 14.46 -4.39 15.91
C LEU A 84 13.92 -3.02 15.53
N VAL A 85 14.39 -1.96 16.19
CA VAL A 85 14.01 -0.58 15.85
C VAL A 85 14.40 -0.24 14.42
N ASN A 86 15.60 -0.66 13.98
CA ASN A 86 16.04 -0.44 12.60
C ASN A 86 15.18 -1.21 11.60
N LEU A 87 14.84 -2.47 11.89
CA LEU A 87 13.96 -3.27 11.03
C LEU A 87 12.55 -2.66 10.95
N ALA A 88 12.00 -2.21 12.07
CA ALA A 88 10.73 -1.47 12.08
C ALA A 88 10.83 -0.18 11.24
N GLY A 89 11.95 0.54 11.30
CA GLY A 89 12.23 1.68 10.45
C GLY A 89 12.21 1.34 8.97
N VAL A 90 12.82 0.23 8.57
CA VAL A 90 12.80 -0.27 7.19
C VAL A 90 11.36 -0.56 6.73
N ILE A 91 10.56 -1.24 7.54
CA ILE A 91 9.16 -1.55 7.24
C ILE A 91 8.36 -0.26 7.04
N CYS A 92 8.39 0.63 8.03
CA CYS A 92 7.61 1.89 7.99
C CYS A 92 8.00 2.75 6.78
N SER A 93 9.30 2.96 6.55
CA SER A 93 9.75 3.82 5.45
C SER A 93 9.38 3.27 4.07
N ASN A 94 9.42 1.95 3.88
CA ASN A 94 9.02 1.36 2.61
C ASN A 94 7.49 1.38 2.42
N TRP A 95 6.70 1.19 3.48
CA TRP A 95 5.25 1.35 3.37
C TRP A 95 4.84 2.79 3.03
N GLU A 96 5.48 3.79 3.62
CA GLU A 96 5.22 5.19 3.25
C GLU A 96 5.59 5.50 1.79
N LYS A 97 6.69 4.93 1.28
CA LYS A 97 7.04 5.03 -0.14
C LYS A 97 5.99 4.39 -1.04
N VAL A 98 5.49 3.21 -0.68
CA VAL A 98 4.41 2.54 -1.42
C VAL A 98 3.17 3.44 -1.51
N ILE A 99 2.77 4.08 -0.42
CA ILE A 99 1.63 4.99 -0.42
C ILE A 99 1.92 6.25 -1.26
N ALA A 100 3.13 6.81 -1.17
CA ALA A 100 3.52 7.96 -1.98
C ALA A 100 3.49 7.62 -3.49
N GLU A 101 3.94 6.43 -3.89
CA GLU A 101 3.82 5.96 -5.27
C GLU A 101 2.37 5.76 -5.71
N ALA A 102 1.50 5.29 -4.81
CA ALA A 102 0.08 5.20 -5.09
C ALA A 102 -0.55 6.59 -5.34
N VAL A 103 -0.17 7.60 -4.54
CA VAL A 103 -0.58 8.99 -4.78
C VAL A 103 -0.15 9.45 -6.17
N PHE A 104 1.11 9.24 -6.53
CA PHE A 104 1.63 9.63 -7.84
C PHE A 104 0.90 8.92 -9.00
N LYS A 105 0.69 7.62 -8.87
CA LYS A 105 -0.08 6.82 -9.84
C LYS A 105 -1.48 7.40 -10.05
N TYR A 106 -2.22 7.65 -8.97
CA TYR A 106 -3.59 8.15 -9.07
C TYR A 106 -3.68 9.61 -9.48
N ALA A 107 -2.68 10.43 -9.21
CA ALA A 107 -2.59 11.77 -9.80
C ALA A 107 -2.53 11.70 -11.33
N GLY A 108 -1.73 10.78 -11.89
CA GLY A 108 -1.70 10.52 -13.32
C GLY A 108 -3.03 9.99 -13.87
N SER A 109 -3.69 9.08 -13.13
CA SER A 109 -5.02 8.56 -13.52
C SER A 109 -6.06 9.68 -13.57
N VAL A 110 -6.13 10.52 -12.54
CA VAL A 110 -7.06 11.65 -12.46
C VAL A 110 -6.83 12.64 -13.60
N TYR A 111 -5.57 12.96 -13.91
CA TYR A 111 -5.23 13.82 -15.05
C TYR A 111 -5.78 13.25 -16.37
N ASN A 112 -5.54 11.97 -16.64
CA ASN A 112 -6.03 11.30 -17.85
C ASN A 112 -7.57 11.26 -17.90
N ASP A 113 -8.23 11.05 -16.77
CA ASP A 113 -9.69 11.02 -16.69
C ASP A 113 -10.30 12.40 -16.97
N ILE A 114 -9.67 13.48 -16.47
CA ILE A 114 -10.10 14.86 -16.76
C ILE A 114 -9.97 15.14 -18.26
N THR A 115 -8.82 14.84 -18.86
CA THR A 115 -8.61 15.00 -20.31
C THR A 115 -9.67 14.25 -21.10
N LYS A 116 -9.99 13.01 -20.69
CA LYS A 116 -11.05 12.23 -21.35
C LYS A 116 -12.43 12.84 -21.19
N LEU A 117 -12.74 13.40 -20.04
CA LEU A 117 -14.00 14.11 -19.81
C LEU A 117 -14.11 15.38 -20.68
N GLU A 118 -13.04 16.15 -20.82
CA GLU A 118 -12.98 17.33 -21.68
C GLU A 118 -13.27 16.97 -23.15
N GLU A 119 -12.66 15.89 -23.67
CA GLU A 119 -12.91 15.38 -25.03
C GLU A 119 -14.38 14.98 -25.22
N LEU A 120 -14.98 14.27 -24.25
CA LEU A 120 -16.37 13.85 -24.34
C LEU A 120 -17.35 15.02 -24.29
N VAL A 121 -17.07 16.01 -23.45
CA VAL A 121 -17.87 17.25 -23.40
C VAL A 121 -17.77 18.00 -24.70
N ALA A 122 -16.56 18.18 -25.25
CA ALA A 122 -16.35 18.89 -26.53
C ALA A 122 -17.06 18.20 -27.71
N SER A 123 -17.18 16.85 -27.66
CA SER A 123 -17.90 16.09 -28.70
C SER A 123 -19.39 15.87 -28.40
N ASN A 124 -19.92 16.48 -27.35
CA ASN A 124 -21.31 16.30 -26.88
C ASN A 124 -21.69 14.83 -26.66
N SER A 125 -20.72 14.02 -26.18
CA SER A 125 -20.88 12.59 -25.93
C SER A 125 -21.29 12.29 -24.48
N ASP A 126 -21.79 11.06 -24.20
CA ASP A 126 -22.15 10.66 -22.84
C ASP A 126 -20.93 10.57 -21.91
N THR A 127 -20.95 11.35 -20.85
CA THR A 127 -19.86 11.46 -19.86
C THR A 127 -20.03 10.58 -18.62
N LYS A 128 -21.18 9.93 -18.43
CA LYS A 128 -21.54 9.24 -17.17
C LYS A 128 -20.50 8.21 -16.74
N LYS A 129 -20.06 7.36 -17.67
CA LYS A 129 -19.06 6.32 -17.37
C LYS A 129 -17.70 6.92 -17.03
N ALA A 130 -17.26 7.90 -17.83
CA ALA A 130 -15.98 8.59 -17.60
C ALA A 130 -15.98 9.35 -16.27
N PHE A 131 -17.07 10.02 -15.93
CA PHE A 131 -17.21 10.72 -14.65
C PHE A 131 -17.14 9.76 -13.44
N ARG A 132 -17.77 8.60 -13.52
CA ARG A 132 -17.65 7.57 -12.45
C ARG A 132 -16.21 7.10 -12.27
N THR A 133 -15.49 6.92 -13.37
CA THR A 133 -14.08 6.51 -13.33
C THR A 133 -13.22 7.60 -12.69
N TYR A 134 -13.40 8.85 -13.11
CA TYR A 134 -12.77 10.01 -12.50
C TYR A 134 -13.04 10.09 -10.99
N ALA A 135 -14.31 10.02 -10.58
CA ALA A 135 -14.69 10.11 -9.17
C ALA A 135 -14.05 9.00 -8.32
N LYS A 136 -13.95 7.78 -8.88
CA LYS A 136 -13.24 6.66 -8.23
C LYS A 136 -11.75 6.98 -8.04
N HIS A 137 -11.04 7.33 -9.12
CA HIS A 137 -9.60 7.60 -9.04
C HIS A 137 -9.27 8.83 -8.19
N TRP A 138 -10.14 9.86 -8.23
CA TRP A 138 -10.00 11.02 -7.33
C TRP A 138 -10.16 10.61 -5.87
N GLY A 139 -11.14 9.78 -5.54
CA GLY A 139 -11.32 9.25 -4.18
C GLY A 139 -10.13 8.43 -3.69
N GLU A 140 -9.56 7.59 -4.56
CA GLU A 140 -8.35 6.82 -4.26
C GLU A 140 -7.13 7.75 -4.08
N LEU A 141 -6.94 8.75 -4.94
CA LEU A 141 -5.91 9.78 -4.80
C LEU A 141 -6.02 10.51 -3.46
N LYS A 142 -7.23 10.97 -3.13
CA LYS A 142 -7.49 11.68 -1.87
C LYS A 142 -7.21 10.81 -0.65
N GLY A 143 -7.68 9.56 -0.65
CA GLY A 143 -7.47 8.61 0.45
C GLY A 143 -5.99 8.32 0.69
N PHE A 144 -5.21 8.05 -0.35
CA PHE A 144 -3.77 7.83 -0.23
C PHE A 144 -3.03 9.09 0.22
N ALA A 145 -3.36 10.26 -0.31
CA ALA A 145 -2.73 11.52 0.09
C ALA A 145 -3.02 11.85 1.57
N MET A 146 -4.21 11.57 2.05
CA MET A 146 -4.55 11.73 3.47
C MET A 146 -3.76 10.77 4.37
N SER A 147 -3.53 9.53 3.93
CA SER A 147 -2.78 8.55 4.72
C SER A 147 -1.32 8.92 4.92
N LEU A 148 -0.72 9.73 4.05
CA LEU A 148 0.63 10.28 4.25
C LEU A 148 0.74 11.26 5.43
N GLN A 149 -0.38 11.80 5.92
CA GLN A 149 -0.39 12.68 7.10
C GLN A 149 -0.36 11.90 8.42
N THR A 150 -0.69 10.62 8.39
CA THR A 150 -0.81 9.78 9.59
C THR A 150 0.39 8.84 9.79
N GLY A 151 1.34 8.86 8.86
CA GLY A 151 2.54 8.05 8.91
C GLY A 151 3.51 8.46 10.03
N LYS A 152 4.39 7.54 10.40
CA LYS A 152 5.43 7.79 11.40
C LYS A 152 6.41 8.89 10.97
N TYR A 153 6.69 8.95 9.68
CA TYR A 153 7.56 9.95 9.06
C TYR A 153 6.73 11.11 8.50
N ASN A 154 5.80 11.60 9.30
CA ASN A 154 4.92 12.69 8.96
C ASN A 154 5.60 13.69 8.00
N LEU A 155 5.12 13.75 6.76
CA LEU A 155 5.62 14.68 5.73
C LEU A 155 5.25 16.14 6.04
N GLY A 156 4.57 16.39 7.17
CA GLY A 156 4.29 17.71 7.69
C GLY A 156 3.60 18.61 6.67
N GLU A 157 4.18 19.77 6.42
CA GLU A 157 3.64 20.75 5.49
C GLU A 157 3.53 20.22 4.06
N THR A 158 4.40 19.30 3.63
CA THR A 158 4.33 18.70 2.30
C THR A 158 3.05 17.88 2.12
N ALA A 159 2.68 17.06 3.09
CA ALA A 159 1.43 16.30 3.05
C ALA A 159 0.21 17.24 3.10
N THR A 160 0.26 18.28 3.93
CA THR A 160 -0.79 19.30 3.99
C THR A 160 -0.96 20.03 2.66
N LYS A 161 0.15 20.45 2.03
CA LYS A 161 0.15 21.08 0.72
C LYS A 161 -0.43 20.16 -0.35
N LEU A 162 0.00 18.89 -0.38
CA LEU A 162 -0.50 17.88 -1.30
C LEU A 162 -2.02 17.73 -1.18
N ASN A 163 -2.54 17.60 0.03
CA ASN A 163 -3.98 17.47 0.26
C ASN A 163 -4.78 18.72 -0.17
N ARG A 164 -4.23 19.93 0.01
CA ARG A 164 -4.85 21.15 -0.47
C ARG A 164 -4.89 21.23 -2.01
N MET A 165 -3.87 20.70 -2.69
CA MET A 165 -3.82 20.68 -4.16
C MET A 165 -4.82 19.69 -4.77
N ILE A 166 -5.18 18.65 -4.02
CA ILE A 166 -6.13 17.61 -4.48
C ILE A 166 -7.59 18.05 -4.25
N GLY A 167 -7.84 18.93 -3.31
CA GLY A 167 -9.19 19.43 -2.98
C GLY A 167 -9.82 18.77 -1.76
#